data_8c76c827b03630339f7d42d164e9e6f0
#
_entry.id   8c76c827b03630339f7d42d164e9e6f0
#
_cell.length_a   1.000
_cell.length_b   1.000
_cell.length_c   1.000
_cell.angle_alpha   90.00
_cell.angle_beta   90.00
_cell.angle_gamma   90.00
#
_symmetry.space_group_name_H-M   'P 1'
#
loop_
_entity.id
_entity.type
_entity.pdbx_description
1 polymer ?
#
loop_
_entity_poly.entity_id
_entity_poly.type
_entity_poly.pdbx_seq_one_letter_code
_entity_poly.pdbx_strand_id
1 'polypeptide(L)'
;MPLDLRIGIVGGGIGGLTAAIALKKQGLNAVVFEQAEELGEVGAGLTISKNAARVFDELGLGTQLASLDNPCPHLGSMHHESGEILGYEPRDSQELNDSNVIVS
;
A
#
# COMPACT_ATOMS: atom_id res chain seq x y z
N MET A 1 12.73 -26.25 -7.23
CA MET A 1 13.62 -26.66 -6.15
C MET A 1 12.77 -27.30 -5.04
N PRO A 2 12.97 -28.56 -4.73
CA PRO A 2 12.17 -29.23 -3.73
C PRO A 2 12.67 -28.85 -2.32
N LEU A 3 12.37 -27.64 -1.89
CA LEU A 3 12.51 -27.28 -0.50
C LEU A 3 11.17 -27.55 0.17
N ASP A 4 11.14 -28.55 1.00
CA ASP A 4 9.98 -28.82 1.85
C ASP A 4 9.99 -27.82 3.04
N LEU A 5 9.94 -26.54 2.66
CA LEU A 5 9.91 -25.44 3.62
C LEU A 5 8.48 -25.15 4.05
N ARG A 6 8.27 -25.14 5.33
CA ARG A 6 7.02 -24.66 5.93
C ARG A 6 7.26 -23.24 6.45
N ILE A 7 6.61 -22.28 5.81
CA ILE A 7 6.79 -20.87 6.13
C ILE A 7 5.55 -20.36 6.83
N GLY A 8 5.74 -19.78 8.01
CA GLY A 8 4.69 -19.09 8.73
C GLY A 8 4.96 -17.59 8.73
N ILE A 9 3.92 -16.80 8.46
CA ILE A 9 3.96 -15.35 8.54
C ILE A 9 3.04 -14.92 9.68
N VAL A 10 3.59 -14.20 10.64
CA VAL A 10 2.83 -13.66 11.75
C VAL A 10 2.38 -12.25 11.42
N GLY A 11 1.09 -12.05 11.29
CA GLY A 11 0.46 -10.79 10.92
C GLY A 11 -0.08 -10.79 9.49
N GLY A 12 -1.38 -10.53 9.37
CA GLY A 12 -2.11 -10.44 8.09
C GLY A 12 -2.35 -9.02 7.62
N GLY A 13 -1.48 -8.09 8.02
CA GLY A 13 -1.49 -6.74 7.49
C GLY A 13 -0.89 -6.66 6.09
N ILE A 14 -0.70 -5.45 5.60
CA ILE A 14 -0.18 -5.21 4.24
C ILE A 14 1.20 -5.86 4.03
N GLY A 15 2.08 -5.80 5.01
CA GLY A 15 3.41 -6.41 4.92
C GLY A 15 3.36 -7.93 4.88
N GLY A 16 2.58 -8.54 5.76
CA GLY A 16 2.45 -9.99 5.83
C GLY A 16 1.79 -10.58 4.58
N LEU A 17 0.72 -9.97 4.10
CA LEU A 17 0.03 -10.42 2.90
C LEU A 17 0.90 -10.21 1.65
N THR A 18 1.63 -9.11 1.56
CA THR A 18 2.57 -8.86 0.47
C THR A 18 3.67 -9.91 0.44
N ALA A 19 4.23 -10.25 1.59
CA ALA A 19 5.24 -11.30 1.71
C ALA A 19 4.70 -12.66 1.27
N ALA A 20 3.48 -13.00 1.65
CA ALA A 20 2.83 -14.25 1.25
C ALA A 20 2.66 -14.35 -0.27
N ILE A 21 2.21 -13.27 -0.90
CA ILE A 21 2.05 -13.20 -2.36
C ILE A 21 3.40 -13.32 -3.06
N ALA A 22 4.42 -12.62 -2.57
CA ALA A 22 5.76 -12.68 -3.14
C ALA A 22 6.35 -14.08 -3.07
N LEU A 23 6.20 -14.75 -1.93
CA LEU A 23 6.65 -16.13 -1.76
C LEU A 23 5.92 -17.10 -2.69
N LYS A 24 4.62 -16.93 -2.83
CA LYS A 24 3.82 -17.75 -3.75
C LYS A 24 4.28 -17.61 -5.18
N LYS A 25 4.65 -16.43 -5.61
CA LYS A 25 5.21 -16.20 -6.95
C LYS A 25 6.55 -16.90 -7.15
N GLN A 26 7.30 -17.15 -6.10
CA GLN A 26 8.53 -17.92 -6.13
C GLN A 26 8.31 -19.44 -5.97
N GLY A 27 7.06 -19.89 -6.00
CA GLY A 27 6.73 -21.30 -5.83
C GLY A 27 6.74 -21.78 -4.38
N LEU A 28 6.80 -20.89 -3.44
CA LEU A 28 6.78 -21.20 -2.01
C LEU A 28 5.41 -20.85 -1.41
N ASN A 29 4.89 -21.74 -0.58
CA ASN A 29 3.64 -21.50 0.11
C ASN A 29 3.90 -21.08 1.56
N ALA A 30 3.14 -20.12 2.03
CA ALA A 30 3.20 -19.65 3.40
C ALA A 30 1.81 -19.69 4.02
N VAL A 31 1.77 -19.88 5.35
CA VAL A 31 0.56 -19.72 6.16
C VAL A 31 0.65 -18.41 6.91
N VAL A 32 -0.39 -17.59 6.79
CA VAL A 32 -0.47 -16.31 7.47
C VAL A 32 -1.31 -16.49 8.73
N PHE A 33 -0.75 -16.07 9.87
CA PHE A 33 -1.41 -16.08 11.16
C PHE A 33 -1.79 -14.65 11.53
N GLU A 34 -3.09 -14.39 11.62
CA GLU A 34 -3.64 -13.08 11.96
C GLU A 34 -4.52 -13.18 13.20
N GLN A 35 -4.33 -12.25 14.15
CA GLN A 35 -5.10 -12.23 15.38
C GLN A 35 -6.53 -11.73 15.23
N ALA A 36 -6.81 -10.92 14.20
CA ALA A 36 -8.15 -10.45 13.91
C ALA A 36 -9.03 -11.60 13.39
N GLU A 37 -10.29 -11.63 13.78
CA GLU A 37 -11.24 -12.65 13.32
C GLU A 37 -11.53 -12.54 11.83
N GLU A 38 -11.51 -11.32 11.32
CA GLU A 38 -11.72 -11.04 9.89
C GLU A 38 -10.64 -10.10 9.37
N LEU A 39 -10.22 -10.32 8.12
CA LEU A 39 -9.38 -9.37 7.42
C LEU A 39 -10.25 -8.20 6.98
N GLY A 40 -9.88 -7.02 7.40
CA GLY A 40 -10.66 -5.83 7.10
C GLY A 40 -9.80 -4.58 7.02
N GLU A 41 -10.41 -3.53 6.57
CA GLU A 41 -9.77 -2.22 6.50
C GLU A 41 -9.70 -1.60 7.90
N VAL A 42 -8.51 -1.15 8.26
CA VAL A 42 -8.26 -0.46 9.52
C VAL A 42 -7.62 0.88 9.20
N GLY A 43 -8.25 1.95 9.63
CA GLY A 43 -7.77 3.30 9.41
C GLY A 43 -8.50 4.03 8.29
N ALA A 44 -8.13 5.29 8.10
CA ALA A 44 -8.81 6.18 7.17
C ALA A 44 -8.24 6.14 5.74
N GLY A 45 -7.03 5.64 5.59
CA GLY A 45 -6.38 5.56 4.30
C GLY A 45 -4.91 5.21 4.42
N LEU A 46 -4.31 4.96 3.27
CA LEU A 46 -2.92 4.55 3.18
C LEU A 46 -2.27 5.20 1.96
N THR A 47 -1.09 5.74 2.15
CA THR A 47 -0.28 6.24 1.05
C THR A 47 0.77 5.20 0.68
N ILE A 48 0.78 4.81 -0.58
CA ILE A 48 1.76 3.88 -1.14
C ILE A 48 2.72 4.67 -2.01
N SER A 49 3.97 4.70 -1.60
CA SER A 49 5.03 5.40 -2.33
C SER A 49 5.37 4.69 -3.65
N LYS A 50 6.02 5.41 -4.57
CA LYS A 50 6.39 4.86 -5.88
C LYS A 50 7.23 3.59 -5.80
N ASN A 51 8.17 3.53 -4.88
CA ASN A 51 8.99 2.34 -4.70
C ASN A 51 8.17 1.13 -4.25
N ALA A 52 7.20 1.34 -3.39
CA ALA A 52 6.25 0.29 -2.99
C ALA A 52 5.31 -0.09 -4.13
N ALA A 53 4.81 0.89 -4.88
CA ALA A 53 3.95 0.65 -6.03
C ALA A 53 4.62 -0.22 -7.10
N ARG A 54 5.92 -0.08 -7.31
CA ARG A 54 6.69 -0.95 -8.20
C ARG A 54 6.68 -2.41 -7.75
N VAL A 55 6.76 -2.64 -6.45
CA VAL A 55 6.68 -4.01 -5.89
C VAL A 55 5.30 -4.61 -6.18
N PHE A 56 4.24 -3.84 -5.99
CA PHE A 56 2.89 -4.31 -6.30
C PHE A 56 2.70 -4.59 -7.79
N ASP A 57 3.29 -3.79 -8.67
CA ASP A 57 3.32 -4.05 -10.11
C ASP A 57 3.99 -5.39 -10.41
N GLU A 58 5.16 -5.64 -9.84
CA GLU A 58 5.89 -6.91 -9.99
C GLU A 58 5.08 -8.11 -9.48
N LEU A 59 4.25 -7.90 -8.46
CA LEU A 59 3.37 -8.92 -7.92
C LEU A 59 2.08 -9.11 -8.71
N GLY A 60 1.87 -8.33 -9.77
CA GLY A 60 0.66 -8.40 -10.60
C GLY A 60 -0.55 -7.70 -10.01
N LEU A 61 -0.36 -6.80 -9.05
CA LEU A 61 -1.42 -6.08 -8.34
C LEU A 61 -1.56 -4.62 -8.76
N GLY A 62 -0.75 -4.17 -9.72
CA GLY A 62 -0.71 -2.76 -10.11
C GLY A 62 -2.04 -2.22 -10.62
N THR A 63 -2.77 -2.99 -11.42
CA THR A 63 -4.08 -2.58 -11.96
C THR A 63 -5.11 -2.43 -10.84
N GLN A 64 -5.17 -3.39 -9.92
CA GLN A 64 -6.08 -3.31 -8.77
C GLN A 64 -5.73 -2.14 -7.86
N LEU A 65 -4.45 -1.91 -7.61
CA LEU A 65 -4.00 -0.78 -6.81
C LEU A 65 -4.38 0.56 -7.45
N ALA A 66 -4.17 0.69 -8.76
CA ALA A 66 -4.55 1.90 -9.50
C ALA A 66 -6.06 2.17 -9.45
N SER A 67 -6.88 1.13 -9.45
CA SER A 67 -8.34 1.28 -9.33
C SER A 67 -8.80 1.80 -7.97
N LEU A 68 -7.97 1.64 -6.94
CA LEU A 68 -8.25 2.13 -5.59
C LEU A 68 -7.66 3.52 -5.32
N ASP A 69 -6.91 4.06 -6.27
CA ASP A 69 -6.24 5.34 -6.10
C ASP A 69 -7.25 6.48 -5.94
N ASN A 70 -7.02 7.28 -4.93
CA ASN A 70 -7.76 8.51 -4.69
C ASN A 70 -6.79 9.69 -4.76
N PRO A 71 -6.50 10.18 -5.97
CA PRO A 71 -5.47 11.19 -6.15
C PRO A 71 -5.81 12.48 -5.41
N CYS A 72 -4.82 13.02 -4.74
CA CYS A 72 -4.93 14.29 -4.04
C CYS A 72 -4.33 15.40 -4.92
N PRO A 73 -5.17 16.24 -5.54
CA PRO A 73 -4.69 17.29 -6.45
C PRO A 73 -4.00 18.46 -5.74
N HIS A 74 -4.11 18.50 -4.43
CA HIS A 74 -3.57 19.59 -3.63
C HIS A 74 -2.85 19.04 -2.41
N LEU A 75 -1.67 19.56 -2.16
CA LEU A 75 -0.94 19.33 -0.93
C LEU A 75 -0.81 20.65 -0.18
N GLY A 76 -1.05 20.60 1.11
CA GLY A 76 -0.93 21.77 1.94
C GLY A 76 -0.68 21.41 3.39
N SER A 77 -0.17 22.36 4.11
CA SER A 77 -0.03 22.30 5.55
C SER A 77 -0.69 23.50 6.18
N MET A 78 -1.25 23.30 7.34
CA MET A 78 -1.89 24.38 8.07
C MET A 78 -1.47 24.37 9.54
N HIS A 79 -1.57 25.52 10.16
CA HIS A 79 -1.25 25.67 11.57
C HIS A 79 -2.26 24.89 12.42
N HIS A 80 -1.75 24.13 13.38
CA HIS A 80 -2.56 23.20 14.15
C HIS A 80 -3.62 23.87 15.04
N GLU A 81 -3.39 25.10 15.47
CA GLU A 81 -4.31 25.84 16.34
C GLU A 81 -5.25 26.79 15.56
N SER A 82 -4.66 27.57 14.64
CA SER A 82 -5.41 28.63 13.94
C SER A 82 -6.10 28.16 12.66
N GLY A 83 -5.64 27.03 12.09
CA GLY A 83 -6.09 26.59 10.78
C GLY A 83 -5.53 27.41 9.61
N GLU A 84 -4.56 28.31 9.89
CA GLU A 84 -3.93 29.11 8.85
C GLU A 84 -3.14 28.22 7.89
N ILE A 85 -3.34 28.44 6.59
CA ILE A 85 -2.63 27.70 5.56
C ILE A 85 -1.18 28.19 5.51
N LEU A 86 -0.22 27.32 5.88
CA LEU A 86 1.21 27.63 5.91
C LEU A 86 1.89 27.35 4.58
N GLY A 87 1.38 26.39 3.83
CA GLY A 87 1.88 26.05 2.51
C GLY A 87 0.79 25.38 1.71
N TYR A 88 0.75 25.66 0.43
CA TYR A 88 -0.22 25.09 -0.50
C TYR A 88 0.43 24.92 -1.86
N GLU A 89 0.44 23.68 -2.32
CA GLU A 89 0.98 23.33 -3.62
C GLU A 89 -0.09 22.61 -4.44
N PRO A 90 -0.66 23.28 -5.47
CA PRO A 90 -1.47 22.60 -6.46
C PRO A 90 -0.57 21.66 -7.27
N ARG A 91 -1.05 20.44 -7.51
CA ARG A 91 -0.32 19.43 -8.27
C ARG A 91 -0.86 19.38 -9.70
N ASP A 92 0.02 19.41 -10.68
CA ASP A 92 -0.37 19.24 -12.08
C ASP A 92 -0.66 17.77 -12.42
N SER A 93 -1.18 17.52 -13.62
CA SER A 93 -1.55 16.16 -14.04
C SER A 93 -0.37 15.19 -14.06
N GLN A 94 0.82 15.69 -14.38
CA GLN A 94 2.02 14.87 -14.42
C GLN A 94 2.52 14.55 -13.03
N GLU A 95 2.48 15.51 -12.12
CA GLU A 95 2.79 15.30 -10.70
C GLU A 95 1.82 14.31 -10.07
N LEU A 96 0.53 14.37 -10.42
CA LEU A 96 -0.47 13.42 -9.97
C LEU A 96 -0.17 12.00 -10.47
N ASN A 97 0.21 11.86 -11.75
CA ASN A 97 0.58 10.58 -12.34
C ASN A 97 1.87 10.02 -11.72
N ASP A 98 2.78 10.90 -11.33
CA ASP A 98 4.06 10.54 -10.72
C ASP A 98 4.00 10.47 -9.20
N SER A 99 2.87 10.75 -8.61
CA SER A 99 2.71 10.80 -7.16
C SER A 99 2.47 9.43 -6.56
N ASN A 100 2.46 9.40 -5.25
CA ASN A 100 2.10 8.23 -4.48
C ASN A 100 0.64 7.86 -4.71
N VAL A 101 0.34 6.56 -4.68
CA VAL A 101 -1.03 6.06 -4.70
C VAL A 101 -1.63 6.26 -3.31
N ILE A 102 -2.80 6.85 -3.25
CA ILE A 102 -3.54 7.07 -2.01
C ILE A 102 -4.79 6.19 -2.03
N VAL A 103 -4.83 5.25 -1.11
CA VAL A 103 -5.98 4.35 -0.93
C VAL A 103 -6.75 4.80 0.31
N SER A 104 -8.00 5.07 0.13
CA SER A 104 -8.89 5.49 1.22
C SER A 104 -10.21 4.75 1.19
#